data_f9e88163910222077c8a2c3d7680207c
#
_entry.id   f9e88163910222077c8a2c3d7680207c
#
_cell.length_a   1.000
_cell.length_b   1.000
_cell.length_c   1.000
_cell.angle_alpha   90.00
_cell.angle_beta   90.00
_cell.angle_gamma   90.00
#
_symmetry.space_group_name_H-M   'P 1'
#
loop_
_entity.id
_entity.type
_entity.pdbx_description
1 polymer ?
#
loop_
_entity_poly.entity_id
_entity_poly.type
_entity_poly.pdbx_seq_one_letter_code
_entity_poly.pdbx_strand_id
1 'polypeptide(L)'
;MGRVYRDINRTFAAESRSLAVTLWSIVPELPEVETVKRGLQPTLEGHKFTYVETRRGDLRIAFPEDFENRLTGRRIERLWRRAKYIMAELDSGETLVIHLGMSGRITVYSKGNGRGFGAFHYEMACDEIGRGKHDHVVFDTDAPARIVFTDHRRFGLMTIVETASLESHKLFKGLGVEPLSKQFDAEYLKEAMRNKKTPIKSALLDQRVIAGLGNIYVCEALWRSRISPKRRAGKVKAVQFDVLAPAIKAVLQEAVRAGGSSLRDHRQTNGELGHFQKVFAAYDRAGELCMRRGCHGTIKRIVQSGR
;
A
#
# COMPACT_ATOMS: atom_id res chain seq x y z
N MET A 1 54.49 25.98 -2.42
CA MET A 1 53.12 25.78 -1.89
C MET A 1 52.19 25.41 -3.04
N GLY A 2 52.13 24.16 -3.47
CA GLY A 2 51.38 23.83 -4.70
C GLY A 2 51.20 22.33 -4.95
N ARG A 3 51.36 21.47 -3.94
CA ARG A 3 51.24 20.01 -4.16
C ARG A 3 50.34 19.25 -3.12
N VAL A 4 49.77 19.90 -2.15
CA VAL A 4 48.98 19.24 -1.08
C VAL A 4 47.46 19.26 -1.35
N TYR A 5 47.00 20.04 -2.35
CA TYR A 5 45.55 20.19 -2.60
C TYR A 5 45.00 19.26 -3.70
N ARG A 6 45.80 18.35 -4.29
CA ARG A 6 45.33 17.43 -5.35
C ARG A 6 44.97 16.02 -4.87
N ASP A 7 45.36 15.62 -3.67
CA ASP A 7 45.09 14.25 -3.20
C ASP A 7 43.80 14.10 -2.35
N ILE A 8 43.25 15.20 -1.83
CA ILE A 8 42.01 15.17 -1.05
C ILE A 8 40.76 14.93 -1.94
N ASN A 9 40.80 15.36 -3.21
CA ASN A 9 39.69 15.19 -4.13
C ASN A 9 39.62 13.81 -4.83
N ARG A 10 40.63 12.96 -4.68
CA ARG A 10 40.62 11.60 -5.24
C ARG A 10 40.05 10.57 -4.30
N THR A 11 40.09 10.79 -2.99
CA THR A 11 39.57 9.87 -1.98
C THR A 11 38.05 10.02 -1.83
N PHE A 12 37.49 11.22 -2.04
CA PHE A 12 36.03 11.42 -2.02
C PHE A 12 35.31 10.95 -3.29
N ALA A 13 36.00 10.75 -4.41
CA ALA A 13 35.41 10.27 -5.66
C ALA A 13 35.33 8.74 -5.74
N ALA A 14 36.02 8.00 -4.87
CA ALA A 14 36.03 6.53 -4.85
C ALA A 14 34.95 5.97 -3.90
N GLU A 15 34.55 6.71 -2.87
CA GLU A 15 33.48 6.28 -1.93
C GLU A 15 32.05 6.60 -2.43
N SER A 16 31.89 7.49 -3.40
CA SER A 16 30.58 7.82 -3.97
C SER A 16 30.06 6.82 -5.00
N ARG A 17 30.80 5.77 -5.36
CA ARG A 17 30.40 4.74 -6.34
C ARG A 17 29.79 3.47 -5.74
N SER A 18 29.66 3.37 -4.42
CA SER A 18 29.14 2.15 -3.75
C SER A 18 27.73 2.27 -3.15
N LEU A 19 27.03 3.37 -3.35
CA LEU A 19 25.65 3.56 -2.87
C LEU A 19 24.68 3.85 -4.02
N ALA A 20 24.78 3.10 -5.11
CA ALA A 20 23.59 2.85 -5.93
C ALA A 20 22.67 1.89 -5.17
N VAL A 21 22.13 2.34 -4.04
CA VAL A 21 20.98 1.72 -3.39
C VAL A 21 19.86 1.80 -4.42
N THR A 22 19.63 0.69 -5.09
CA THR A 22 18.50 0.50 -6.00
C THR A 22 17.24 0.87 -5.24
N LEU A 23 16.67 2.03 -5.56
CA LEU A 23 15.50 2.62 -4.94
C LEU A 23 14.25 1.76 -5.23
N TRP A 24 14.09 0.68 -4.52
CA TRP A 24 12.83 -0.07 -4.50
C TRP A 24 11.85 0.74 -3.65
N SER A 25 11.04 1.57 -4.31
CA SER A 25 9.96 2.25 -3.61
C SER A 25 8.92 1.23 -3.18
N ILE A 26 8.53 1.30 -1.91
CA ILE A 26 7.49 0.45 -1.35
C ILE A 26 6.18 0.91 -1.93
N VAL A 27 5.49 -0.04 -2.55
CA VAL A 27 4.11 0.13 -2.99
C VAL A 27 3.22 -0.13 -1.79
N PRO A 28 2.30 0.75 -1.42
CA PRO A 28 1.28 0.42 -0.43
C PRO A 28 0.60 -0.90 -0.77
N GLU A 29 0.67 -1.86 0.15
CA GLU A 29 0.05 -3.18 0.03
C GLU A 29 -1.28 -3.18 0.83
N LEU A 30 -1.92 -4.32 0.99
CA LEU A 30 -3.20 -4.44 1.68
C LEU A 30 -3.24 -3.78 3.06
N PRO A 31 -2.25 -3.98 3.97
CA PRO A 31 -2.29 -3.37 5.30
C PRO A 31 -2.23 -1.84 5.27
N GLU A 32 -1.41 -1.26 4.41
CA GLU A 32 -1.29 0.19 4.25
C GLU A 32 -2.61 0.78 3.75
N VAL A 33 -3.21 0.16 2.73
CA VAL A 33 -4.50 0.59 2.18
C VAL A 33 -5.63 0.45 3.19
N GLU A 34 -5.65 -0.63 3.97
CA GLU A 34 -6.62 -0.84 5.05
C GLU A 34 -6.48 0.23 6.15
N THR A 35 -5.24 0.59 6.50
CA THR A 35 -4.96 1.63 7.49
C THR A 35 -5.44 3.01 7.01
N VAL A 36 -5.13 3.36 5.75
CA VAL A 36 -5.63 4.61 5.15
C VAL A 36 -7.15 4.61 5.10
N LYS A 37 -7.78 3.51 4.66
CA LYS A 37 -9.25 3.38 4.64
C LYS A 37 -9.86 3.62 6.03
N ARG A 38 -9.31 3.01 7.08
CA ARG A 38 -9.78 3.21 8.47
C ARG A 38 -9.62 4.65 8.94
N GLY A 39 -8.50 5.30 8.59
CA GLY A 39 -8.27 6.69 8.91
C GLY A 39 -9.19 7.67 8.19
N LEU A 40 -9.68 7.30 7.00
CA LEU A 40 -10.67 8.08 6.24
C LEU A 40 -12.10 7.87 6.72
N GLN A 41 -12.39 6.74 7.35
CA GLN A 41 -13.75 6.33 7.69
C GLN A 41 -14.51 7.37 8.52
N PRO A 42 -13.93 8.00 9.56
CA PRO A 42 -14.65 9.00 10.36
C PRO A 42 -15.01 10.28 9.62
N THR A 43 -14.36 10.57 8.48
CA THR A 43 -14.56 11.81 7.72
C THR A 43 -15.25 11.61 6.37
N LEU A 44 -15.37 10.36 5.94
CA LEU A 44 -16.02 10.03 4.66
C LEU A 44 -17.32 9.27 4.85
N GLU A 45 -17.33 8.19 5.64
CA GLU A 45 -18.51 7.32 5.74
C GLU A 45 -19.67 8.05 6.46
N GLY A 46 -20.81 8.11 5.80
CA GLY A 46 -21.99 8.88 6.27
C GLY A 46 -21.94 10.37 5.94
N HIS A 47 -20.85 10.89 5.41
CA HIS A 47 -20.65 12.29 5.08
C HIS A 47 -20.80 12.57 3.58
N LYS A 48 -21.05 13.87 3.23
CA LYS A 48 -21.15 14.33 1.84
C LYS A 48 -19.89 15.07 1.43
N PHE A 49 -19.47 14.89 0.18
CA PHE A 49 -18.52 15.79 -0.44
C PHE A 49 -19.17 17.16 -0.65
N THR A 50 -18.63 18.20 0.00
CA THR A 50 -19.08 19.59 -0.19
C THR A 50 -18.28 20.31 -1.26
N TYR A 51 -17.07 19.84 -1.54
CA TYR A 51 -16.17 20.37 -2.55
C TYR A 51 -15.22 19.27 -3.05
N VAL A 52 -15.01 19.24 -4.36
CA VAL A 52 -14.02 18.35 -5.02
C VAL A 52 -13.24 19.16 -6.03
N GLU A 53 -11.93 19.08 -6.00
CA GLU A 53 -11.02 19.76 -6.94
C GLU A 53 -9.99 18.76 -7.46
N THR A 54 -9.85 18.68 -8.78
CA THR A 54 -8.74 18.01 -9.45
C THR A 54 -7.80 19.06 -10.06
N ARG A 55 -6.53 19.02 -9.71
CA ARG A 55 -5.54 20.03 -10.18
C ARG A 55 -4.88 19.66 -11.48
N ARG A 56 -5.33 18.61 -12.08
CA ARG A 56 -4.86 18.08 -13.37
C ARG A 56 -5.89 17.12 -13.93
N GLY A 57 -5.82 16.84 -15.21
CA GLY A 57 -6.75 15.96 -15.89
C GLY A 57 -6.49 14.45 -15.69
N ASP A 58 -5.35 14.08 -15.06
CA ASP A 58 -4.93 12.69 -14.94
C ASP A 58 -4.10 12.39 -13.68
N LEU A 59 -4.07 11.11 -13.30
CA LEU A 59 -3.02 10.48 -12.50
C LEU A 59 -2.35 9.42 -13.38
N ARG A 60 -2.40 8.15 -12.97
CA ARG A 60 -2.00 7.01 -13.81
C ARG A 60 -2.89 6.83 -15.04
N ILE A 61 -4.14 7.21 -14.93
CA ILE A 61 -5.15 7.29 -15.99
C ILE A 61 -5.85 8.64 -15.88
N ALA A 62 -6.49 9.09 -16.96
CA ALA A 62 -7.36 10.25 -16.94
C ALA A 62 -8.50 10.07 -15.93
N PHE A 63 -8.88 11.14 -15.26
CA PHE A 63 -10.12 11.16 -14.48
C PHE A 63 -11.31 10.93 -15.40
N PRO A 64 -12.39 10.28 -14.94
CA PRO A 64 -13.64 10.21 -15.67
C PRO A 64 -14.16 11.61 -16.02
N GLU A 65 -14.91 11.70 -17.09
CA GLU A 65 -15.64 12.91 -17.44
C GLU A 65 -16.52 13.34 -16.27
N ASP A 66 -16.55 14.65 -16.03
CA ASP A 66 -17.36 15.30 -14.99
C ASP A 66 -17.07 14.80 -13.55
N PHE A 67 -15.84 14.35 -13.30
CA PHE A 67 -15.41 13.71 -12.03
C PHE A 67 -15.80 14.53 -10.81
N GLU A 68 -15.55 15.84 -10.82
CA GLU A 68 -15.79 16.74 -9.69
C GLU A 68 -17.29 16.87 -9.40
N ASN A 69 -18.11 17.13 -10.42
CA ASN A 69 -19.56 17.29 -10.27
C ASN A 69 -20.25 15.97 -9.90
N ARG A 70 -19.76 14.83 -10.42
CA ARG A 70 -20.30 13.51 -10.05
C ARG A 70 -20.09 13.17 -8.59
N LEU A 71 -19.08 13.74 -7.93
CA LEU A 71 -18.78 13.52 -6.52
C LEU A 71 -19.37 14.59 -5.62
N THR A 72 -19.36 15.87 -6.06
CA THR A 72 -19.86 16.99 -5.24
C THR A 72 -21.33 16.82 -4.89
N GLY A 73 -21.64 16.98 -3.60
CA GLY A 73 -22.98 16.80 -3.06
C GLY A 73 -23.36 15.36 -2.75
N ARG A 74 -22.57 14.37 -3.19
CA ARG A 74 -22.86 12.95 -2.93
C ARG A 74 -22.45 12.53 -1.53
N ARG A 75 -23.30 11.67 -0.94
CA ARG A 75 -23.04 11.02 0.35
C ARG A 75 -22.27 9.74 0.12
N ILE A 76 -21.26 9.50 0.95
CA ILE A 76 -20.55 8.22 1.01
C ILE A 76 -21.31 7.31 1.97
N GLU A 77 -22.00 6.30 1.43
CA GLU A 77 -22.80 5.37 2.23
C GLU A 77 -21.95 4.33 2.93
N ARG A 78 -20.86 3.89 2.25
CA ARG A 78 -19.95 2.89 2.76
C ARG A 78 -18.54 3.08 2.26
N LEU A 79 -17.56 2.94 3.16
CA LEU A 79 -16.14 2.94 2.83
C LEU A 79 -15.54 1.55 3.12
N TRP A 80 -15.06 0.88 2.08
CA TRP A 80 -14.50 -0.46 2.19
C TRP A 80 -13.24 -0.64 1.34
N ARG A 81 -12.62 -1.80 1.35
CA ARG A 81 -11.40 -2.10 0.60
C ARG A 81 -11.58 -3.38 -0.23
N ARG A 82 -11.08 -3.33 -1.47
CA ARG A 82 -10.88 -4.51 -2.30
C ARG A 82 -9.42 -4.57 -2.75
N ALA A 83 -8.69 -5.64 -2.43
CA ALA A 83 -7.25 -5.75 -2.72
C ALA A 83 -6.46 -4.53 -2.18
N LYS A 84 -5.91 -3.72 -3.07
CA LYS A 84 -5.17 -2.47 -2.78
C LYS A 84 -5.97 -1.22 -3.18
N TYR A 85 -7.28 -1.34 -3.32
CA TYR A 85 -8.19 -0.24 -3.67
C TYR A 85 -9.05 0.15 -2.48
N ILE A 86 -9.19 1.45 -2.24
CA ILE A 86 -10.20 2.04 -1.35
C ILE A 86 -11.45 2.26 -2.20
N MET A 87 -12.59 1.88 -1.68
CA MET A 87 -13.88 1.90 -2.34
C MET A 87 -14.82 2.77 -1.52
N ALA A 88 -15.26 3.91 -2.05
CA ALA A 88 -16.26 4.79 -1.45
C ALA A 88 -17.56 4.69 -2.26
N GLU A 89 -18.52 3.95 -1.74
CA GLU A 89 -19.84 3.76 -2.33
C GLU A 89 -20.70 5.00 -2.08
N LEU A 90 -21.29 5.55 -3.13
CA LEU A 90 -22.02 6.80 -3.13
C LEU A 90 -23.54 6.57 -3.20
N ASP A 91 -24.31 7.51 -2.70
CA ASP A 91 -25.77 7.54 -2.78
C ASP A 91 -26.33 7.61 -4.22
N SER A 92 -25.46 7.88 -5.19
CA SER A 92 -25.80 7.85 -6.63
C SER A 92 -25.84 6.43 -7.24
N GLY A 93 -25.46 5.37 -6.49
CA GLY A 93 -25.26 4.03 -7.03
C GLY A 93 -23.91 3.85 -7.74
N GLU A 94 -23.02 4.80 -7.60
CA GLU A 94 -21.65 4.76 -8.10
C GLU A 94 -20.65 4.52 -6.96
N THR A 95 -19.45 4.09 -7.29
CA THR A 95 -18.35 3.90 -6.34
C THR A 95 -17.12 4.68 -6.81
N LEU A 96 -16.61 5.60 -5.97
CA LEU A 96 -15.29 6.19 -6.13
C LEU A 96 -14.24 5.14 -5.76
N VAL A 97 -13.37 4.82 -6.71
CA VAL A 97 -12.28 3.84 -6.58
C VAL A 97 -10.96 4.59 -6.49
N ILE A 98 -10.20 4.35 -5.42
CA ILE A 98 -8.90 4.99 -5.18
C ILE A 98 -7.82 3.92 -5.05
N HIS A 99 -6.72 4.07 -5.79
CA HIS A 99 -5.50 3.26 -5.65
C HIS A 99 -4.31 4.19 -5.37
N LEU A 100 -3.58 3.93 -4.31
CA LEU A 100 -2.49 4.81 -3.87
C LEU A 100 -1.25 4.76 -4.80
N GLY A 101 -1.16 3.77 -5.68
CA GLY A 101 0.03 3.61 -6.53
C GLY A 101 1.27 3.26 -5.72
N MET A 102 2.35 3.98 -5.94
CA MET A 102 3.64 3.76 -5.27
C MET A 102 4.00 4.87 -4.28
N SER A 103 3.50 6.08 -4.46
CA SER A 103 3.82 7.26 -3.67
C SER A 103 2.59 8.07 -3.27
N GLY A 104 1.41 7.59 -3.64
CA GLY A 104 0.15 8.24 -3.27
C GLY A 104 -0.09 8.11 -1.77
N ARG A 105 -0.45 9.22 -1.17
CA ARG A 105 -0.87 9.34 0.23
C ARG A 105 -2.13 10.19 0.32
N ILE A 106 -2.92 9.93 1.34
CA ILE A 106 -4.09 10.73 1.66
C ILE A 106 -3.90 11.29 3.06
N THR A 107 -4.01 12.61 3.19
CA THR A 107 -3.90 13.31 4.47
C THR A 107 -5.24 13.97 4.79
N VAL A 108 -5.68 13.85 6.04
CA VAL A 108 -6.90 14.47 6.55
C VAL A 108 -6.52 15.63 7.44
N TYR A 109 -7.05 16.80 7.13
CA TYR A 109 -6.92 18.03 7.90
C TYR A 109 -8.28 18.40 8.49
N SER A 110 -8.40 18.47 9.82
CA SER A 110 -9.63 18.90 10.47
C SER A 110 -9.79 20.43 10.38
N LYS A 111 -10.95 20.89 9.97
CA LYS A 111 -11.34 22.31 10.02
C LYS A 111 -11.88 22.61 11.43
N GLY A 112 -11.08 23.22 12.29
CA GLY A 112 -11.52 23.68 13.61
C GLY A 112 -10.57 23.35 14.74
N ASN A 113 -10.22 24.38 15.52
CA ASN A 113 -9.52 24.38 16.81
C ASN A 113 -8.36 23.38 16.99
N GLY A 114 -7.34 23.45 16.16
CA GLY A 114 -5.98 23.01 16.49
C GLY A 114 -5.76 21.58 17.02
N ARG A 115 -6.76 20.73 17.05
CA ARG A 115 -6.68 19.32 17.42
C ARG A 115 -6.92 18.46 16.19
N GLY A 116 -5.88 18.33 15.36
CA GLY A 116 -5.83 17.28 14.37
C GLY A 116 -5.88 15.92 15.07
N PHE A 117 -6.52 14.94 14.47
CA PHE A 117 -6.31 13.54 14.82
C PHE A 117 -4.89 13.16 14.38
N GLY A 118 -3.91 13.25 15.33
CA GLY A 118 -2.50 13.01 15.11
C GLY A 118 -1.62 14.24 15.34
N ALA A 119 -0.41 14.05 15.86
CA ALA A 119 0.50 15.05 16.43
C ALA A 119 1.21 15.96 15.39
N PHE A 120 0.58 16.34 14.30
CA PHE A 120 1.10 17.35 13.39
C PHE A 120 0.21 18.60 13.43
N HIS A 121 0.52 19.49 14.37
CA HIS A 121 0.14 20.88 14.32
C HIS A 121 0.94 21.54 13.17
N TYR A 122 0.41 21.53 11.96
CA TYR A 122 0.77 22.56 11.00
C TYR A 122 -0.21 23.72 11.23
N GLU A 123 0.28 24.80 11.80
CA GLU A 123 -0.35 26.13 11.70
C GLU A 123 -0.22 26.62 10.24
N MET A 124 -0.73 25.85 9.29
CA MET A 124 -0.92 26.35 7.94
C MET A 124 -2.30 27.01 7.89
N ALA A 125 -2.37 28.22 7.38
CA ALA A 125 -3.63 28.85 7.04
C ALA A 125 -4.46 27.87 6.20
N CYS A 126 -5.77 27.75 6.47
CA CYS A 126 -6.64 26.79 5.76
C CYS A 126 -6.56 26.92 4.23
N ASP A 127 -6.18 28.10 3.74
CA ASP A 127 -6.03 28.40 2.32
C ASP A 127 -4.75 27.80 1.69
N GLU A 128 -3.77 27.37 2.48
CA GLU A 128 -2.53 26.76 1.99
C GLU A 128 -2.59 25.22 1.97
N ILE A 129 -3.54 24.63 2.70
CA ILE A 129 -3.72 23.18 2.74
C ILE A 129 -4.18 22.67 1.38
N GLY A 130 -3.44 21.72 0.86
CA GLY A 130 -3.70 21.11 -0.44
C GLY A 130 -3.13 21.91 -1.62
N ARG A 131 -2.26 22.91 -1.43
CA ARG A 131 -1.59 23.68 -2.49
C ARG A 131 -0.19 23.21 -2.81
N GLY A 132 0.24 22.08 -2.26
CA GLY A 132 1.54 21.50 -2.57
C GLY A 132 1.66 21.09 -4.05
N LYS A 133 2.86 21.16 -4.61
CA LYS A 133 3.18 20.83 -6.02
C LYS A 133 2.64 19.45 -6.44
N HIS A 134 2.50 18.52 -5.52
CA HIS A 134 2.08 17.14 -5.76
C HIS A 134 0.72 16.81 -5.17
N ASP A 135 -0.01 17.80 -4.69
CA ASP A 135 -1.38 17.67 -4.24
C ASP A 135 -2.30 17.72 -5.46
N HIS A 136 -2.83 16.58 -5.85
CA HIS A 136 -3.53 16.43 -7.12
C HIS A 136 -5.05 16.41 -7.00
N VAL A 137 -5.57 15.98 -5.85
CA VAL A 137 -7.02 15.97 -5.60
C VAL A 137 -7.29 16.45 -4.18
N VAL A 138 -8.26 17.33 -4.04
CA VAL A 138 -8.75 17.87 -2.77
C VAL A 138 -10.21 17.55 -2.63
N PHE A 139 -10.61 17.07 -1.47
CA PHE A 139 -12.01 16.85 -1.09
C PHE A 139 -12.29 17.61 0.19
N ASP A 140 -13.39 18.33 0.26
CA ASP A 140 -13.99 18.80 1.51
C ASP A 140 -15.26 17.99 1.76
N THR A 141 -15.56 17.74 3.03
CA THR A 141 -16.77 17.04 3.44
C THR A 141 -17.58 17.91 4.41
N ASP A 142 -18.83 17.56 4.65
CA ASP A 142 -19.67 18.16 5.68
C ASP A 142 -19.24 17.76 7.11
N ALA A 143 -18.47 16.69 7.30
CA ALA A 143 -17.53 16.60 8.42
C ALA A 143 -16.52 17.74 8.24
N PRO A 144 -16.20 18.57 9.26
CA PRO A 144 -15.31 19.71 9.08
C PRO A 144 -13.87 19.28 8.82
N ALA A 145 -13.65 18.64 7.66
CA ALA A 145 -12.37 18.07 7.26
C ALA A 145 -12.07 18.37 5.78
N ARG A 146 -10.78 18.62 5.50
CA ARG A 146 -10.21 18.65 4.15
C ARG A 146 -9.33 17.44 3.96
N ILE A 147 -9.48 16.76 2.86
CA ILE A 147 -8.78 15.53 2.50
C ILE A 147 -7.96 15.79 1.24
N VAL A 148 -6.66 15.56 1.30
CA VAL A 148 -5.74 15.85 0.20
C VAL A 148 -5.06 14.57 -0.26
N PHE A 149 -5.15 14.30 -1.56
CA PHE A 149 -4.38 13.24 -2.22
C PHE A 149 -3.11 13.82 -2.83
N THR A 150 -1.97 13.39 -2.30
CA THR A 150 -0.63 13.80 -2.75
C THR A 150 0.07 12.62 -3.41
N ASP A 151 0.64 12.79 -4.63
CA ASP A 151 1.36 11.70 -5.33
C ASP A 151 2.43 12.24 -6.28
N HIS A 152 3.68 12.29 -5.83
CA HIS A 152 4.79 12.85 -6.60
C HIS A 152 5.16 12.02 -7.84
N ARG A 153 4.86 10.71 -7.86
CA ARG A 153 5.14 9.83 -9.00
C ARG A 153 3.96 9.68 -9.96
N ARG A 154 2.76 10.03 -9.53
CA ARG A 154 1.51 9.93 -10.31
C ARG A 154 1.17 8.49 -10.74
N PHE A 155 1.48 7.52 -9.89
CA PHE A 155 1.13 6.12 -10.10
C PHE A 155 -0.16 5.71 -9.40
N GLY A 156 -0.74 6.65 -8.64
CA GLY A 156 -2.07 6.54 -8.10
C GLY A 156 -3.15 6.53 -9.20
N LEU A 157 -4.33 6.17 -8.83
CA LEU A 157 -5.48 6.12 -9.73
C LEU A 157 -6.73 6.49 -8.96
N MET A 158 -7.59 7.29 -9.56
CA MET A 158 -8.95 7.50 -9.12
C MET A 158 -9.89 7.35 -10.32
N THR A 159 -11.01 6.70 -10.11
CA THR A 159 -12.07 6.55 -11.11
C THR A 159 -13.41 6.34 -10.42
N ILE A 160 -14.49 6.53 -11.17
CA ILE A 160 -15.86 6.27 -10.69
C ILE A 160 -16.40 5.12 -11.52
N VAL A 161 -17.00 4.14 -10.87
CA VAL A 161 -17.56 2.93 -11.49
C VAL A 161 -18.96 2.72 -10.92
N GLU A 162 -19.92 2.35 -11.75
CA GLU A 162 -21.22 1.90 -11.28
C GLU A 162 -21.05 0.75 -10.29
N THR A 163 -21.66 0.85 -9.12
CA THR A 163 -21.52 -0.13 -8.04
C THR A 163 -21.92 -1.54 -8.48
N ALA A 164 -23.00 -1.64 -9.27
CA ALA A 164 -23.47 -2.91 -9.82
C ALA A 164 -22.51 -3.54 -10.82
N SER A 165 -21.64 -2.74 -11.44
CA SER A 165 -20.68 -3.17 -12.47
C SER A 165 -19.28 -3.46 -11.93
N LEU A 166 -19.04 -3.32 -10.62
CA LEU A 166 -17.70 -3.45 -10.01
C LEU A 166 -17.02 -4.79 -10.31
N GLU A 167 -17.73 -5.90 -10.17
CA GLU A 167 -17.14 -7.24 -10.36
C GLU A 167 -16.68 -7.48 -11.80
N SER A 168 -17.39 -6.92 -12.78
CA SER A 168 -17.07 -7.04 -14.21
C SER A 168 -16.05 -6.00 -14.68
N HIS A 169 -15.81 -4.95 -13.90
CA HIS A 169 -14.92 -3.86 -14.27
C HIS A 169 -13.48 -4.34 -14.39
N LYS A 170 -12.73 -3.81 -15.37
CA LYS A 170 -11.33 -4.20 -15.70
C LYS A 170 -10.36 -4.18 -14.53
N LEU A 171 -10.58 -3.35 -13.52
CA LEU A 171 -9.73 -3.26 -12.32
C LEU A 171 -9.96 -4.42 -11.35
N PHE A 172 -11.13 -5.05 -11.36
CA PHE A 172 -11.53 -6.05 -10.38
C PHE A 172 -11.75 -7.43 -10.98
N LYS A 173 -12.11 -7.47 -12.27
CA LYS A 173 -12.30 -8.72 -13.01
C LYS A 173 -11.06 -9.60 -12.90
N GLY A 174 -11.24 -10.78 -12.32
CA GLY A 174 -10.17 -11.75 -12.15
C GLY A 174 -9.25 -11.51 -10.95
N LEU A 175 -9.56 -10.56 -10.05
CA LEU A 175 -8.89 -10.50 -8.76
C LEU A 175 -9.21 -11.74 -7.92
N GLY A 176 -8.17 -12.33 -7.34
CA GLY A 176 -8.26 -13.50 -6.47
C GLY A 176 -8.97 -13.23 -5.15
N VAL A 177 -8.88 -14.20 -4.26
CA VAL A 177 -9.53 -14.17 -2.94
C VAL A 177 -8.84 -13.15 -2.03
N GLU A 178 -9.63 -12.46 -1.21
CA GLU A 178 -9.14 -11.62 -0.10
C GLU A 178 -8.47 -12.47 0.97
N PRO A 179 -7.19 -12.25 1.30
CA PRO A 179 -6.45 -13.13 2.21
C PRO A 179 -6.97 -13.10 3.66
N LEU A 180 -7.73 -12.07 4.04
CA LEU A 180 -8.35 -11.98 5.37
C LEU A 180 -9.78 -12.51 5.42
N SER A 181 -10.34 -12.96 4.29
CA SER A 181 -11.70 -13.54 4.23
C SER A 181 -11.73 -14.98 4.76
N LYS A 182 -12.96 -15.49 4.97
CA LYS A 182 -13.19 -16.90 5.32
C LYS A 182 -12.85 -17.85 4.17
N GLN A 183 -12.93 -17.38 2.92
CA GLN A 183 -12.67 -18.16 1.71
C GLN A 183 -11.18 -18.47 1.49
N PHE A 184 -10.29 -17.71 2.16
CA PHE A 184 -8.86 -17.94 2.07
C PHE A 184 -8.40 -18.88 3.17
N ASP A 185 -8.03 -20.11 2.81
CA ASP A 185 -7.55 -21.15 3.72
C ASP A 185 -6.44 -21.99 3.07
N ALA A 186 -6.04 -23.06 3.74
CA ALA A 186 -5.00 -23.96 3.27
C ALA A 186 -5.44 -24.75 2.03
N GLU A 187 -6.71 -25.16 1.98
CA GLU A 187 -7.25 -25.94 0.85
C GLU A 187 -7.35 -25.06 -0.42
N TYR A 188 -7.81 -23.82 -0.26
CA TYR A 188 -7.77 -22.85 -1.34
C TYR A 188 -6.35 -22.67 -1.89
N LEU A 189 -5.34 -22.47 -1.02
CA LEU A 189 -3.95 -22.31 -1.46
C LEU A 189 -3.41 -23.54 -2.15
N LYS A 190 -3.67 -24.72 -1.63
CA LYS A 190 -3.24 -26.00 -2.19
C LYS A 190 -3.78 -26.19 -3.61
N GLU A 191 -5.06 -25.91 -3.81
CA GLU A 191 -5.69 -26.00 -5.13
C GLU A 191 -5.14 -24.92 -6.08
N ALA A 192 -5.05 -23.66 -5.63
CA ALA A 192 -4.53 -22.56 -6.41
C ALA A 192 -3.06 -22.73 -6.82
N MET A 193 -2.28 -23.50 -6.07
CA MET A 193 -0.86 -23.77 -6.34
C MET A 193 -0.64 -25.09 -7.10
N ARG A 194 -1.67 -25.90 -7.25
CA ARG A 194 -1.57 -27.20 -7.92
C ARG A 194 -0.97 -27.05 -9.32
N ASN A 195 0.02 -27.88 -9.61
CA ASN A 195 0.73 -27.93 -10.91
C ASN A 195 1.45 -26.65 -11.35
N LYS A 196 1.46 -25.55 -10.55
CA LYS A 196 2.19 -24.35 -10.92
C LYS A 196 3.70 -24.60 -10.93
N LYS A 197 4.34 -24.28 -12.05
CA LYS A 197 5.81 -24.40 -12.26
C LYS A 197 6.56 -23.19 -11.71
N THR A 198 5.89 -22.05 -11.53
CA THR A 198 6.47 -20.81 -11.02
C THR A 198 6.93 -20.95 -9.57
N PRO A 199 7.94 -20.18 -9.13
CA PRO A 199 8.31 -20.11 -7.70
C PRO A 199 7.11 -19.70 -6.83
N ILE A 200 7.05 -20.27 -5.63
CA ILE A 200 5.93 -20.02 -4.69
C ILE A 200 5.77 -18.51 -4.38
N LYS A 201 6.88 -17.78 -4.21
CA LYS A 201 6.83 -16.32 -4.02
C LYS A 201 6.12 -15.62 -5.17
N SER A 202 6.49 -15.92 -6.42
CA SER A 202 5.85 -15.31 -7.60
C SER A 202 4.38 -15.70 -7.75
N ALA A 203 4.05 -16.96 -7.41
CA ALA A 203 2.66 -17.42 -7.44
C ALA A 203 1.77 -16.73 -6.39
N LEU A 204 2.31 -16.45 -5.18
CA LEU A 204 1.60 -15.72 -4.12
C LEU A 204 1.45 -14.23 -4.43
N LEU A 205 2.35 -13.64 -5.23
CA LEU A 205 2.28 -12.24 -5.67
C LEU A 205 1.27 -12.00 -6.80
N ASP A 206 0.79 -13.06 -7.45
CA ASP A 206 -0.22 -12.96 -8.49
C ASP A 206 -1.57 -12.53 -7.89
N GLN A 207 -2.00 -11.31 -8.20
CA GLN A 207 -3.23 -10.73 -7.66
C GLN A 207 -4.49 -11.50 -8.09
N ARG A 208 -4.39 -12.36 -9.10
CA ARG A 208 -5.48 -13.28 -9.52
C ARG A 208 -5.59 -14.49 -8.58
N VAL A 209 -4.56 -14.74 -7.80
CA VAL A 209 -4.56 -15.80 -6.77
C VAL A 209 -4.91 -15.22 -5.41
N ILE A 210 -4.14 -14.23 -4.96
CA ILE A 210 -4.37 -13.57 -3.65
C ILE A 210 -4.41 -12.06 -3.86
N ALA A 211 -5.56 -11.49 -3.67
CA ALA A 211 -5.77 -10.06 -3.84
C ALA A 211 -5.13 -9.26 -2.69
N GLY A 212 -4.38 -8.22 -3.03
CA GLY A 212 -3.81 -7.29 -2.05
C GLY A 212 -2.47 -7.72 -1.43
N LEU A 213 -2.09 -9.00 -1.50
CA LEU A 213 -0.81 -9.49 -0.97
C LEU A 213 0.35 -8.98 -1.83
N GLY A 214 1.38 -8.45 -1.20
CA GLY A 214 2.55 -7.92 -1.90
C GLY A 214 3.87 -8.42 -1.35
N ASN A 215 4.97 -7.80 -1.79
CA ASN A 215 6.32 -8.34 -1.62
C ASN A 215 6.78 -8.40 -0.15
N ILE A 216 6.43 -7.41 0.66
CA ILE A 216 6.77 -7.38 2.09
C ILE A 216 6.17 -8.60 2.77
N TYR A 217 4.86 -8.72 2.68
CA TYR A 217 4.10 -9.70 3.46
C TYR A 217 4.26 -11.13 2.96
N VAL A 218 4.52 -11.31 1.65
CA VAL A 218 4.91 -12.63 1.10
C VAL A 218 6.25 -13.08 1.66
N CYS A 219 7.25 -12.21 1.76
CA CYS A 219 8.56 -12.56 2.32
C CYS A 219 8.44 -12.98 3.78
N GLU A 220 7.70 -12.21 4.58
CA GLU A 220 7.49 -12.50 6.00
C GLU A 220 6.71 -13.80 6.21
N ALA A 221 5.63 -14.03 5.44
CA ALA A 221 4.84 -15.25 5.54
C ALA A 221 5.63 -16.50 5.15
N LEU A 222 6.42 -16.45 4.07
CA LEU A 222 7.27 -17.54 3.65
C LEU A 222 8.38 -17.84 4.66
N TRP A 223 8.97 -16.79 5.27
CA TRP A 223 9.95 -16.96 6.33
C TRP A 223 9.32 -17.65 7.55
N ARG A 224 8.15 -17.22 8.02
CA ARG A 224 7.40 -17.84 9.12
C ARG A 224 7.09 -19.30 8.84
N SER A 225 6.70 -19.61 7.60
CA SER A 225 6.30 -20.96 7.17
C SER A 225 7.49 -21.87 6.81
N ARG A 226 8.74 -21.39 6.90
CA ARG A 226 9.96 -22.14 6.53
C ARG A 226 9.92 -22.67 5.09
N ILE A 227 9.32 -21.89 4.18
CA ILE A 227 9.22 -22.25 2.76
C ILE A 227 10.19 -21.38 1.97
N SER A 228 11.10 -22.03 1.22
CA SER A 228 12.00 -21.30 0.32
C SER A 228 11.20 -20.56 -0.76
N PRO A 229 11.43 -19.25 -0.96
CA PRO A 229 10.71 -18.46 -1.99
C PRO A 229 10.97 -18.98 -3.41
N LYS A 230 12.07 -19.72 -3.63
CA LYS A 230 12.46 -20.32 -4.91
C LYS A 230 11.78 -21.66 -5.20
N ARG A 231 11.14 -22.29 -4.20
CA ARG A 231 10.47 -23.59 -4.39
C ARG A 231 9.35 -23.44 -5.43
N ARG A 232 9.23 -24.35 -6.37
CA ARG A 232 8.09 -24.39 -7.29
C ARG A 232 6.79 -24.54 -6.52
N ALA A 233 5.77 -23.72 -6.81
CA ALA A 233 4.52 -23.68 -6.06
C ALA A 233 3.83 -25.05 -6.01
N GLY A 234 3.74 -25.75 -7.14
CA GLY A 234 3.18 -27.13 -7.21
C GLY A 234 4.04 -28.21 -6.56
N LYS A 235 5.22 -27.89 -6.00
CA LYS A 235 6.09 -28.81 -5.23
C LYS A 235 6.12 -28.47 -3.74
N VAL A 236 5.30 -27.54 -3.28
CA VAL A 236 5.07 -27.29 -1.85
C VAL A 236 4.22 -28.45 -1.31
N LYS A 237 4.63 -29.04 -0.20
CA LYS A 237 3.90 -30.17 0.41
C LYS A 237 2.55 -29.67 0.97
N ALA A 238 1.51 -30.50 0.91
CA ALA A 238 0.16 -30.16 1.40
C ALA A 238 0.18 -29.59 2.82
N VAL A 239 0.85 -30.26 3.75
CA VAL A 239 1.02 -29.85 5.15
C VAL A 239 1.68 -28.46 5.31
N GLN A 240 2.44 -28.00 4.33
CA GLN A 240 3.06 -26.67 4.38
C GLN A 240 2.03 -25.56 4.10
N PHE A 241 0.94 -25.84 3.40
CA PHE A 241 -0.15 -24.88 3.21
C PHE A 241 -0.96 -24.69 4.48
N ASP A 242 -1.07 -25.72 5.35
CA ASP A 242 -1.71 -25.63 6.67
C ASP A 242 -0.96 -24.65 7.59
N VAL A 243 0.33 -24.42 7.34
CA VAL A 243 1.14 -23.42 8.05
C VAL A 243 1.15 -22.09 7.30
N LEU A 244 1.21 -22.10 5.97
CA LEU A 244 1.37 -20.89 5.16
C LEU A 244 0.10 -20.00 5.17
N ALA A 245 -1.09 -20.59 5.05
CA ALA A 245 -2.33 -19.81 5.01
C ALA A 245 -2.56 -19.04 6.32
N PRO A 246 -2.47 -19.67 7.52
CA PRO A 246 -2.52 -18.93 8.78
C PRO A 246 -1.39 -17.90 8.92
N ALA A 247 -0.16 -18.21 8.46
CA ALA A 247 0.96 -17.26 8.53
C ALA A 247 0.70 -16.00 7.69
N ILE A 248 0.13 -16.13 6.48
CA ILE A 248 -0.28 -14.98 5.65
C ILE A 248 -1.31 -14.13 6.41
N LYS A 249 -2.36 -14.75 6.96
CA LYS A 249 -3.38 -14.02 7.73
C LYS A 249 -2.78 -13.30 8.93
N ALA A 250 -1.94 -13.99 9.71
CA ALA A 250 -1.33 -13.44 10.91
C ALA A 250 -0.44 -12.22 10.59
N VAL A 251 0.46 -12.35 9.59
CA VAL A 251 1.33 -11.25 9.15
C VAL A 251 0.53 -10.03 8.73
N LEU A 252 -0.52 -10.22 7.91
CA LEU A 252 -1.36 -9.12 7.44
C LEU A 252 -2.14 -8.45 8.59
N GLN A 253 -2.69 -9.24 9.52
CA GLN A 253 -3.41 -8.72 10.68
C GLN A 253 -2.51 -7.95 11.64
N GLU A 254 -1.29 -8.47 11.90
CA GLU A 254 -0.28 -7.79 12.69
C GLU A 254 0.13 -6.46 12.03
N ALA A 255 0.34 -6.47 10.71
CA ALA A 255 0.67 -5.27 9.96
C ALA A 255 -0.45 -4.22 10.02
N VAL A 256 -1.72 -4.62 9.86
CA VAL A 256 -2.87 -3.71 10.00
C VAL A 256 -2.93 -3.11 11.40
N ARG A 257 -2.71 -3.93 12.46
CA ARG A 257 -2.67 -3.43 13.85
C ARG A 257 -1.52 -2.46 14.10
N ALA A 258 -0.37 -2.64 13.42
CA ALA A 258 0.79 -1.77 13.51
C ALA A 258 0.69 -0.50 12.63
N GLY A 259 -0.43 -0.25 11.96
CA GLY A 259 -0.62 0.88 11.06
C GLY A 259 0.10 0.76 9.72
N GLY A 260 0.41 -0.46 9.28
CA GLY A 260 1.22 -0.75 8.09
C GLY A 260 2.71 -0.61 8.31
N SER A 261 3.48 -0.62 7.23
CA SER A 261 4.92 -0.39 7.19
C SER A 261 5.23 0.97 6.54
N SER A 262 6.04 1.80 7.21
CA SER A 262 6.51 3.08 6.67
C SER A 262 8.02 3.01 6.47
N LEU A 263 8.44 2.57 5.30
CA LEU A 263 9.86 2.48 4.99
C LEU A 263 10.40 3.75 4.30
N ARG A 264 9.53 4.60 3.71
CA ARG A 264 9.91 5.91 3.11
C ARG A 264 8.73 6.90 3.04
N ASP A 265 7.77 6.68 2.15
CA ASP A 265 6.78 7.68 1.75
C ASP A 265 5.39 7.44 2.32
N HIS A 266 5.10 6.18 2.75
CA HIS A 266 3.79 5.84 3.28
C HIS A 266 3.61 6.40 4.69
N ARG A 267 2.52 7.14 4.88
CA ARG A 267 2.03 7.63 6.17
C ARG A 267 0.55 7.33 6.30
N GLN A 268 0.11 7.21 7.53
CA GLN A 268 -1.30 7.15 7.87
C GLN A 268 -1.97 8.49 7.54
N THR A 269 -3.29 8.55 7.53
CA THR A 269 -4.06 9.77 7.20
C THR A 269 -3.83 10.92 8.17
N ASN A 270 -3.38 10.61 9.40
CA ASN A 270 -2.98 11.58 10.41
C ASN A 270 -1.50 11.99 10.33
N GLY A 271 -0.76 11.52 9.32
CA GLY A 271 0.65 11.79 9.12
C GLY A 271 1.62 10.89 9.91
N GLU A 272 1.15 10.04 10.80
CA GLU A 272 1.98 9.12 11.57
C GLU A 272 2.59 8.02 10.69
N LEU A 273 3.70 7.46 11.16
CA LEU A 273 4.36 6.33 10.51
C LEU A 273 3.75 5.02 10.99
N GLY A 274 3.60 4.06 10.10
CA GLY A 274 3.37 2.67 10.47
C GLY A 274 4.62 2.10 11.17
N HIS A 275 4.45 1.05 11.95
CA HIS A 275 5.52 0.48 12.78
C HIS A 275 5.87 -0.97 12.44
N PHE A 276 5.20 -1.59 11.47
CA PHE A 276 5.42 -3.01 11.18
C PHE A 276 6.84 -3.33 10.69
N GLN A 277 7.55 -2.38 10.08
CA GLN A 277 8.95 -2.54 9.67
C GLN A 277 9.89 -2.86 10.84
N LYS A 278 9.55 -2.50 12.07
CA LYS A 278 10.36 -2.80 13.27
C LYS A 278 10.40 -4.30 13.62
N VAL A 279 9.49 -5.08 13.06
CA VAL A 279 9.36 -6.53 13.34
C VAL A 279 9.63 -7.40 12.11
N PHE A 280 10.19 -6.85 11.04
CA PHE A 280 10.57 -7.63 9.88
C PHE A 280 11.58 -8.72 10.25
N ALA A 281 11.34 -9.92 9.75
CA ALA A 281 12.21 -11.06 9.98
C ALA A 281 13.02 -11.45 8.73
N ALA A 282 12.56 -11.06 7.53
CA ALA A 282 13.21 -11.37 6.26
C ALA A 282 13.27 -10.18 5.31
N TYR A 283 12.19 -9.41 5.18
CA TYR A 283 12.15 -8.28 4.24
C TYR A 283 13.10 -7.17 4.69
N ASP A 284 13.87 -6.62 3.75
CA ASP A 284 14.85 -5.52 3.95
C ASP A 284 15.97 -5.83 4.96
N ARG A 285 16.23 -7.11 5.25
CA ARG A 285 17.25 -7.57 6.20
C ARG A 285 18.40 -8.33 5.54
N ALA A 286 18.71 -7.99 4.29
CA ALA A 286 19.80 -8.63 3.55
C ALA A 286 21.17 -8.45 4.27
N GLY A 287 21.88 -9.54 4.51
CA GLY A 287 23.16 -9.56 5.22
C GLY A 287 23.05 -9.73 6.74
N GLU A 288 21.85 -9.55 7.32
CA GLU A 288 21.64 -9.74 8.74
C GLU A 288 21.45 -11.21 9.14
N LEU A 289 21.73 -11.53 10.39
CA LEU A 289 21.49 -12.86 10.94
C LEU A 289 19.98 -13.20 10.94
N CYS A 290 19.67 -14.46 10.66
CA CYS A 290 18.32 -14.98 10.78
C CYS A 290 17.85 -14.96 12.22
N MET A 291 16.69 -14.32 12.48
CA MET A 291 16.11 -14.21 13.85
C MET A 291 15.54 -15.54 14.37
N ARG A 292 15.58 -16.61 13.59
CA ARG A 292 15.04 -17.90 14.02
C ARG A 292 15.96 -18.53 15.06
N ARG A 293 15.39 -18.94 16.19
CA ARG A 293 16.12 -19.64 17.25
C ARG A 293 16.86 -20.86 16.69
N GLY A 294 18.16 -20.96 16.99
CA GLY A 294 19.04 -22.04 16.51
C GLY A 294 19.45 -21.95 15.03
N CYS A 295 19.17 -20.84 14.36
CA CYS A 295 19.64 -20.62 12.98
C CYS A 295 20.81 -19.64 12.98
N HIS A 296 21.96 -20.07 12.47
CA HIS A 296 23.18 -19.24 12.33
C HIS A 296 23.35 -18.70 10.89
N GLY A 297 22.34 -18.85 10.04
CA GLY A 297 22.35 -18.37 8.67
C GLY A 297 22.09 -16.87 8.57
N THR A 298 22.47 -16.29 7.43
CA THR A 298 22.18 -14.88 7.08
C THR A 298 21.04 -14.80 6.08
N ILE A 299 20.27 -13.69 6.15
CA ILE A 299 19.24 -13.38 5.17
C ILE A 299 19.92 -12.98 3.85
N LYS A 300 19.55 -13.64 2.77
CA LYS A 300 20.07 -13.34 1.42
C LYS A 300 19.02 -12.65 0.58
N ARG A 301 19.43 -11.58 -0.10
CA ARG A 301 18.60 -10.92 -1.10
C ARG A 301 18.61 -11.71 -2.40
N ILE A 302 17.44 -11.90 -2.96
CA ILE A 302 17.25 -12.48 -4.30
C ILE A 302 16.25 -11.65 -5.08
N VAL A 303 16.38 -11.61 -6.39
CA VAL A 303 15.41 -10.97 -7.29
C VAL A 303 14.62 -12.07 -8.00
N GLN A 304 13.29 -11.97 -7.92
CA GLN A 304 12.37 -12.87 -8.59
C GLN A 304 11.24 -12.04 -9.24
N SER A 305 11.01 -12.25 -10.54
CA SER A 305 9.96 -11.52 -11.30
C SER A 305 10.02 -10.00 -11.10
N GLY A 306 11.25 -9.43 -11.13
CA GLY A 306 11.47 -7.99 -10.96
C GLY A 306 11.31 -7.46 -9.53
N ARG A 307 11.23 -8.34 -8.54
CA ARG A 307 11.04 -7.99 -7.11
C ARG A 307 11.94 -8.75 -6.19
#